data_09858f674e25a8018f43bedab2c15b9f
#
_entry.id   09858f674e25a8018f43bedab2c15b9f
#
_cell.length_a   1.000
_cell.length_b   1.000
_cell.length_c   1.000
_cell.angle_alpha   90.00
_cell.angle_beta   90.00
_cell.angle_gamma   90.00
#
_symmetry.space_group_name_H-M   'P 1'
#
loop_
_entity.id
_entity.type
_entity.pdbx_description
1 polymer ?
#
loop_
_entity_poly.entity_id
_entity_poly.type
_entity_poly.pdbx_seq_one_letter_code
_entity_poly.pdbx_strand_id
1 'polypeptide(L)'
;MNDGSEHPRTGDVLVLVGTRKGIFLFWSDPARRAWRRAHHLGDWSVHALSYDERNGCIYAATNDNYLNERTVIQRSADGGAIWREGTSSPAFDDDRRAWQIWQVVPGHAQRPGEVWAGTREAGLFRSSDSGETWKSVTGLNHHPTRATWEEGGGGLLLHTILIDPENPRLLYACVSAGGAFRSADDGISWQPINHEVPQYLLDINPATAKCVHKMALHPVRPAVLFQQHHCGVYRSDDRGDTWVDISDGLPSRFGFPLALHPHDPDTVYVVPHVSDRQRVVPEGRMAIWRSRNGGERWEGLSTGLPDNTWLTCLRESLAVDSCDPAGVYVGTNTGQVFYSRDEGAHWELLADYLPAVMSVNAARMVG
;
A
#
# COMPACT_ATOMS: atom_id res chain seq x y z
N MET A 1 -33.99 -7.19 0.57
CA MET A 1 -34.15 -7.86 -0.74
C MET A 1 -32.76 -7.94 -1.35
N ASN A 2 -32.19 -9.13 -1.48
CA ASN A 2 -30.91 -9.33 -2.20
C ASN A 2 -31.18 -9.14 -3.69
N ASP A 3 -30.74 -8.07 -4.25
CA ASP A 3 -30.94 -7.76 -5.67
C ASP A 3 -29.91 -8.50 -6.50
N GLY A 4 -29.71 -9.64 -6.50
CA GLY A 4 -29.03 -10.58 -7.38
C GLY A 4 -27.89 -10.10 -8.33
N SER A 5 -27.28 -8.90 -8.12
CA SER A 5 -26.17 -8.47 -8.97
C SER A 5 -24.93 -9.31 -8.72
N GLU A 6 -24.39 -9.91 -9.76
CA GLU A 6 -23.17 -10.70 -9.74
C GLU A 6 -21.91 -9.83 -9.64
N HIS A 7 -22.03 -8.50 -9.82
CA HIS A 7 -20.92 -7.54 -9.85
C HIS A 7 -21.21 -6.32 -8.97
N PRO A 8 -20.17 -5.65 -8.45
CA PRO A 8 -20.31 -4.42 -7.69
C PRO A 8 -20.90 -3.29 -8.55
N ARG A 9 -21.62 -2.37 -7.90
CA ARG A 9 -22.31 -1.23 -8.53
C ARG A 9 -21.77 0.10 -8.01
N THR A 10 -22.02 1.16 -8.77
CA THR A 10 -21.79 2.54 -8.31
C THR A 10 -22.37 2.76 -6.92
N GLY A 11 -21.57 3.29 -6.03
CA GLY A 11 -21.91 3.55 -4.64
C GLY A 11 -21.61 2.41 -3.68
N ASP A 12 -21.37 1.18 -4.15
CA ASP A 12 -20.91 0.08 -3.30
C ASP A 12 -19.51 0.37 -2.72
N VAL A 13 -19.26 -0.16 -1.54
CA VAL A 13 -17.92 -0.29 -0.98
C VAL A 13 -17.28 -1.55 -1.55
N LEU A 14 -16.14 -1.39 -2.19
CA LEU A 14 -15.36 -2.45 -2.78
C LEU A 14 -14.10 -2.69 -1.94
N VAL A 15 -13.89 -3.94 -1.52
CA VAL A 15 -12.65 -4.37 -0.87
C VAL A 15 -11.92 -5.34 -1.79
N LEU A 16 -10.74 -4.95 -2.22
CA LEU A 16 -9.86 -5.68 -3.11
C LEU A 16 -8.81 -6.41 -2.25
N VAL A 17 -8.76 -7.72 -2.30
CA VAL A 17 -7.82 -8.54 -1.52
C VAL A 17 -6.91 -9.30 -2.47
N GLY A 18 -5.66 -8.87 -2.55
CA GLY A 18 -4.61 -9.58 -3.29
C GLY A 18 -3.99 -10.68 -2.43
N THR A 19 -3.89 -11.86 -3.00
CA THR A 19 -3.36 -13.03 -2.31
C THR A 19 -2.27 -13.72 -3.13
N ARG A 20 -1.65 -14.74 -2.56
CA ARG A 20 -0.73 -15.62 -3.32
C ARG A 20 -1.43 -16.47 -4.39
N LYS A 21 -2.77 -16.46 -4.44
CA LYS A 21 -3.58 -17.23 -5.39
C LYS A 21 -4.74 -16.37 -5.90
N GLY A 22 -4.41 -15.26 -6.55
CA GLY A 22 -5.38 -14.38 -7.19
C GLY A 22 -5.93 -13.28 -6.30
N ILE A 23 -7.03 -12.72 -6.79
CA ILE A 23 -7.75 -11.60 -6.21
C ILE A 23 -9.08 -12.10 -5.67
N PHE A 24 -9.41 -11.70 -4.45
CA PHE A 24 -10.78 -11.78 -3.94
C PHE A 24 -11.37 -10.36 -3.93
N LEU A 25 -12.48 -10.20 -4.60
CA LEU A 25 -13.28 -8.97 -4.59
C LEU A 25 -14.41 -9.18 -3.59
N PHE A 26 -14.56 -8.26 -2.65
CA PHE A 26 -15.71 -8.20 -1.76
C PHE A 26 -16.43 -6.88 -2.00
N TRP A 27 -17.75 -6.89 -2.05
CA TRP A 27 -18.53 -5.65 -2.18
C TRP A 27 -19.81 -5.70 -1.34
N SER A 28 -20.20 -4.53 -0.89
CA SER A 28 -21.38 -4.31 -0.06
C SER A 28 -21.94 -2.91 -0.32
N ASP A 29 -23.17 -2.69 0.05
CA ASP A 29 -23.70 -1.33 0.19
C ASP A 29 -22.87 -0.52 1.24
N PRO A 30 -23.06 0.81 1.33
CA PRO A 30 -22.32 1.63 2.30
C PRO A 30 -22.56 1.26 3.77
N ALA A 31 -23.60 0.50 4.08
CA ALA A 31 -23.84 0.00 5.45
C ALA A 31 -22.88 -1.14 5.82
N ARG A 32 -22.26 -1.80 4.83
CA ARG A 32 -21.22 -2.83 5.01
C ARG A 32 -21.64 -3.97 5.94
N ARG A 33 -22.92 -4.38 5.87
CA ARG A 33 -23.49 -5.43 6.72
C ARG A 33 -23.59 -6.78 6.04
N ALA A 34 -23.63 -6.79 4.72
CA ALA A 34 -23.75 -7.99 3.92
C ALA A 34 -22.80 -7.93 2.73
N TRP A 35 -21.87 -8.86 2.70
CA TRP A 35 -20.80 -8.89 1.69
C TRP A 35 -21.07 -9.95 0.64
N ARG A 36 -20.84 -9.59 -0.62
CA ARG A 36 -20.72 -10.50 -1.75
C ARG A 36 -19.27 -10.66 -2.09
N ARG A 37 -18.92 -11.72 -2.83
CA ARG A 37 -17.52 -11.96 -3.23
C ARG A 37 -17.41 -12.60 -4.58
N ALA A 38 -16.29 -12.36 -5.25
CA ALA A 38 -15.82 -13.05 -6.45
C ALA A 38 -14.33 -13.37 -6.32
N HIS A 39 -13.83 -14.35 -7.09
CA HIS A 39 -12.41 -14.73 -7.15
C HIS A 39 -11.95 -14.75 -8.59
N HIS A 40 -10.78 -14.11 -8.85
CA HIS A 40 -10.19 -13.98 -10.17
C HIS A 40 -8.69 -14.20 -10.13
N LEU A 41 -8.08 -14.49 -11.27
CA LEU A 41 -6.62 -14.57 -11.47
C LEU A 41 -5.92 -15.58 -10.55
N GLY A 42 -6.53 -16.75 -10.29
CA GLY A 42 -6.06 -17.75 -9.32
C GLY A 42 -4.65 -18.30 -9.55
N ASP A 43 -4.11 -18.19 -10.76
CA ASP A 43 -2.75 -18.61 -11.11
C ASP A 43 -1.67 -17.59 -10.73
N TRP A 44 -2.07 -16.39 -10.28
CA TRP A 44 -1.17 -15.29 -10.01
C TRP A 44 -1.03 -14.98 -8.52
N SER A 45 0.17 -14.55 -8.11
CA SER A 45 0.38 -13.84 -6.86
C SER A 45 0.14 -12.34 -7.06
N VAL A 46 -0.67 -11.73 -6.21
CA VAL A 46 -1.09 -10.33 -6.35
C VAL A 46 -0.55 -9.51 -5.19
N HIS A 47 0.48 -8.71 -5.44
CA HIS A 47 1.22 -7.98 -4.41
C HIS A 47 0.61 -6.61 -4.09
N ALA A 48 -0.02 -5.98 -5.07
CA ALA A 48 -0.73 -4.72 -4.88
C ALA A 48 -1.97 -4.65 -5.78
N LEU A 49 -2.95 -3.94 -5.29
CA LEU A 49 -4.21 -3.63 -5.96
C LEU A 49 -4.52 -2.16 -5.80
N SER A 50 -5.08 -1.55 -6.82
CA SER A 50 -5.61 -0.19 -6.71
C SER A 50 -6.89 -0.03 -7.52
N TYR A 51 -7.76 0.83 -7.02
CA TYR A 51 -8.96 1.30 -7.69
C TYR A 51 -8.74 2.72 -8.17
N ASP A 52 -9.02 2.97 -9.44
CA ASP A 52 -8.93 4.29 -10.03
C ASP A 52 -10.28 4.99 -9.99
N GLU A 53 -10.48 5.87 -9.04
CA GLU A 53 -11.72 6.63 -8.85
C GLU A 53 -12.04 7.57 -10.02
N ARG A 54 -11.10 7.82 -10.94
CA ARG A 54 -11.31 8.67 -12.13
C ARG A 54 -12.15 7.99 -13.21
N ASN A 55 -12.12 6.64 -13.27
CA ASN A 55 -12.74 5.87 -14.35
C ASN A 55 -13.24 4.48 -13.92
N GLY A 56 -13.17 4.13 -12.64
CA GLY A 56 -13.62 2.83 -12.12
C GLY A 56 -12.71 1.63 -12.47
N CYS A 57 -11.53 1.86 -13.02
CA CYS A 57 -10.61 0.78 -13.37
C CYS A 57 -9.93 0.20 -12.13
N ILE A 58 -9.84 -1.14 -12.07
CA ILE A 58 -9.05 -1.86 -11.08
C ILE A 58 -7.73 -2.27 -11.73
N TYR A 59 -6.61 -1.99 -11.06
CA TYR A 59 -5.28 -2.45 -11.45
C TYR A 59 -4.75 -3.47 -10.44
N ALA A 60 -4.10 -4.51 -10.94
CA ALA A 60 -3.50 -5.57 -10.14
C ALA A 60 -2.05 -5.82 -10.56
N ALA A 61 -1.15 -5.72 -9.60
CA ALA A 61 0.26 -6.10 -9.75
C ALA A 61 0.39 -7.62 -9.60
N THR A 62 0.46 -8.34 -10.71
CA THR A 62 0.44 -9.79 -10.76
C THR A 62 1.82 -10.36 -11.10
N ASN A 63 2.20 -11.40 -10.38
CA ASN A 63 3.47 -12.11 -10.54
C ASN A 63 3.20 -13.60 -10.66
N ASP A 64 3.83 -14.26 -11.63
CA ASP A 64 3.70 -15.70 -11.82
C ASP A 64 4.18 -16.45 -10.57
N ASN A 65 3.31 -17.31 -10.04
CA ASN A 65 3.59 -18.08 -8.84
C ASN A 65 4.44 -19.33 -9.08
N TYR A 66 4.56 -19.77 -10.32
CA TYR A 66 5.15 -21.07 -10.62
C TYR A 66 6.60 -20.96 -11.07
N LEU A 67 6.86 -20.13 -12.06
CA LEU A 67 8.20 -20.01 -12.65
C LEU A 67 8.91 -18.71 -12.24
N ASN A 68 8.22 -17.73 -11.66
CA ASN A 68 8.71 -16.37 -11.40
C ASN A 68 9.25 -15.66 -12.67
N GLU A 69 8.80 -16.10 -13.85
CA GLU A 69 9.34 -15.64 -15.13
C GLU A 69 8.54 -14.46 -15.69
N ARG A 70 7.30 -14.30 -15.25
CA ARG A 70 6.38 -13.32 -15.80
C ARG A 70 5.82 -12.43 -14.70
N THR A 71 5.88 -11.14 -14.93
CA THR A 71 5.24 -10.12 -14.11
C THR A 71 4.49 -9.15 -15.02
N VAL A 72 3.22 -8.91 -14.74
CA VAL A 72 2.36 -8.03 -15.55
C VAL A 72 1.42 -7.24 -14.67
N ILE A 73 0.88 -6.15 -15.24
CA ILE A 73 -0.23 -5.44 -14.63
C ILE A 73 -1.51 -5.86 -15.35
N GLN A 74 -2.40 -6.48 -14.58
CA GLN A 74 -3.76 -6.80 -15.02
C GLN A 74 -4.67 -5.63 -14.69
N ARG A 75 -5.67 -5.38 -15.54
CA ARG A 75 -6.66 -4.32 -15.34
C ARG A 75 -8.06 -4.80 -15.66
N SER A 76 -9.04 -4.25 -14.97
CA SER A 76 -10.47 -4.47 -15.21
C SER A 76 -11.19 -3.11 -15.19
N ALA A 77 -11.99 -2.85 -16.21
CA ALA A 77 -12.79 -1.63 -16.33
C ALA A 77 -14.29 -1.87 -16.10
N ASP A 78 -14.64 -3.06 -15.61
CA ASP A 78 -16.03 -3.52 -15.46
C ASP A 78 -16.29 -4.14 -14.07
N GLY A 79 -15.63 -3.60 -13.05
CA GLY A 79 -15.82 -4.03 -11.66
C GLY A 79 -15.25 -5.43 -11.37
N GLY A 80 -14.26 -5.89 -12.14
CA GLY A 80 -13.59 -7.16 -11.94
C GLY A 80 -14.15 -8.31 -12.80
N ALA A 81 -15.12 -8.07 -13.68
CA ALA A 81 -15.72 -9.12 -14.50
C ALA A 81 -14.73 -9.66 -15.56
N ILE A 82 -14.01 -8.76 -16.24
CA ILE A 82 -13.00 -9.11 -17.25
C ILE A 82 -11.66 -8.48 -16.90
N TRP A 83 -10.62 -9.29 -16.93
CA TRP A 83 -9.22 -8.87 -16.70
C TRP A 83 -8.43 -8.91 -17.99
N ARG A 84 -7.61 -7.89 -18.22
CA ARG A 84 -6.77 -7.74 -19.40
C ARG A 84 -5.38 -7.27 -19.04
N GLU A 85 -4.39 -7.79 -19.72
CA GLU A 85 -3.00 -7.32 -19.65
C GLU A 85 -2.79 -6.15 -20.60
N GLY A 86 -1.83 -5.28 -20.28
CA GLY A 86 -1.32 -4.29 -21.22
C GLY A 86 -0.47 -4.93 -22.32
N THR A 87 -0.18 -4.16 -23.36
CA THR A 87 0.67 -4.61 -24.49
C THR A 87 2.13 -4.76 -24.12
N SER A 88 2.58 -4.11 -23.03
CA SER A 88 3.93 -4.30 -22.46
C SER A 88 3.87 -4.29 -20.93
N SER A 89 4.92 -4.86 -20.31
CA SER A 89 5.16 -4.79 -18.86
C SER A 89 6.21 -3.72 -18.54
N PRO A 90 6.27 -3.22 -17.28
CA PRO A 90 7.36 -2.39 -16.82
C PRO A 90 8.73 -3.04 -17.10
N ALA A 91 9.63 -2.31 -17.77
CA ALA A 91 10.97 -2.77 -18.08
C ALA A 91 11.97 -1.61 -17.97
N PHE A 92 13.16 -1.91 -17.46
CA PHE A 92 14.25 -0.94 -17.45
C PHE A 92 14.72 -0.65 -18.88
N ASP A 93 15.38 0.49 -19.05
CA ASP A 93 16.05 0.91 -20.27
C ASP A 93 17.50 0.38 -20.40
N ASP A 94 17.91 -0.48 -19.46
CA ASP A 94 19.19 -1.18 -19.40
C ASP A 94 18.98 -2.69 -19.14
N ASP A 95 20.05 -3.43 -18.83
CA ASP A 95 20.03 -4.90 -18.64
C ASP A 95 19.36 -5.36 -17.33
N ARG A 96 18.92 -4.45 -16.46
CA ARG A 96 18.21 -4.80 -15.23
C ARG A 96 16.83 -5.37 -15.54
N ARG A 97 16.43 -6.35 -14.77
CA ARG A 97 15.11 -6.97 -14.90
C ARG A 97 14.16 -6.50 -13.79
N ALA A 98 12.96 -6.09 -14.17
CA ALA A 98 11.85 -5.88 -13.24
C ALA A 98 11.23 -7.24 -12.86
N TRP A 99 11.73 -7.84 -11.77
CA TRP A 99 11.36 -9.21 -11.39
C TRP A 99 9.94 -9.37 -10.89
N GLN A 100 9.45 -8.39 -10.14
CA GLN A 100 8.14 -8.41 -9.51
C GLN A 100 7.60 -6.99 -9.46
N ILE A 101 6.31 -6.84 -9.74
CA ILE A 101 5.61 -5.57 -9.50
C ILE A 101 5.09 -5.59 -8.07
N TRP A 102 5.53 -4.62 -7.28
CA TRP A 102 5.20 -4.49 -5.86
C TRP A 102 4.20 -3.38 -5.57
N GLN A 103 4.04 -2.45 -6.51
CA GLN A 103 3.08 -1.36 -6.38
C GLN A 103 2.51 -0.99 -7.75
N VAL A 104 1.24 -0.68 -7.79
CA VAL A 104 0.55 -0.05 -8.92
C VAL A 104 -0.38 1.02 -8.36
N VAL A 105 -0.28 2.25 -8.88
CA VAL A 105 -1.02 3.41 -8.37
C VAL A 105 -1.57 4.23 -9.54
N PRO A 106 -2.87 4.56 -9.56
CA PRO A 106 -3.42 5.56 -10.47
C PRO A 106 -2.71 6.91 -10.30
N GLY A 107 -2.53 7.62 -11.39
CA GLY A 107 -1.91 8.94 -11.40
C GLY A 107 -2.83 10.05 -10.88
N HIS A 108 -2.39 11.29 -11.03
CA HIS A 108 -3.13 12.48 -10.59
C HIS A 108 -4.46 12.64 -11.32
N ALA A 109 -5.48 13.21 -10.63
CA ALA A 109 -6.82 13.42 -11.19
C ALA A 109 -6.84 14.23 -12.50
N GLN A 110 -5.90 15.16 -12.68
CA GLN A 110 -5.76 15.96 -13.90
C GLN A 110 -5.07 15.23 -15.07
N ARG A 111 -4.63 13.98 -14.88
CA ARG A 111 -3.88 13.20 -15.87
C ARG A 111 -4.58 11.87 -16.17
N PRO A 112 -5.64 11.90 -16.98
CA PRO A 112 -6.37 10.69 -17.36
C PRO A 112 -5.42 9.66 -17.99
N GLY A 113 -5.57 8.39 -17.64
CA GLY A 113 -4.75 7.29 -18.15
C GLY A 113 -3.35 7.17 -17.54
N GLU A 114 -2.94 8.11 -16.66
CA GLU A 114 -1.67 7.97 -15.94
C GLU A 114 -1.76 6.88 -14.87
N VAL A 115 -0.77 5.97 -14.88
CA VAL A 115 -0.59 4.92 -13.88
C VAL A 115 0.90 4.77 -13.59
N TRP A 116 1.24 4.51 -12.33
CA TRP A 116 2.61 4.32 -11.88
C TRP A 116 2.81 2.90 -11.37
N ALA A 117 4.00 2.34 -11.58
CA ALA A 117 4.36 1.02 -11.08
C ALA A 117 5.73 1.04 -10.39
N GLY A 118 5.82 0.32 -9.26
CA GLY A 118 7.03 0.07 -8.51
C GLY A 118 7.41 -1.41 -8.56
N THR A 119 8.68 -1.72 -8.73
CA THR A 119 9.13 -3.11 -8.91
C THR A 119 10.22 -3.51 -7.94
N ARG A 120 10.47 -4.82 -7.85
CA ARG A 120 11.74 -5.35 -7.36
C ARG A 120 12.84 -4.95 -8.33
N GLU A 121 14.05 -4.80 -7.83
CA GLU A 121 15.16 -4.03 -8.37
C GLU A 121 14.90 -2.50 -8.29
N ALA A 122 13.97 -2.11 -7.39
CA ALA A 122 13.61 -0.73 -7.09
C ALA A 122 13.44 0.14 -8.35
N GLY A 123 12.67 -0.35 -9.32
CA GLY A 123 12.33 0.39 -10.53
C GLY A 123 11.04 1.18 -10.36
N LEU A 124 11.02 2.40 -10.89
CA LEU A 124 9.85 3.25 -11.04
C LEU A 124 9.49 3.37 -12.52
N PHE A 125 8.21 3.13 -12.83
CA PHE A 125 7.72 3.17 -14.20
C PHE A 125 6.41 3.95 -14.27
N ARG A 126 6.17 4.58 -15.41
CA ARG A 126 4.98 5.38 -15.69
C ARG A 126 4.33 4.94 -16.99
N SER A 127 3.02 4.77 -16.96
CA SER A 127 2.13 4.65 -18.11
C SER A 127 1.35 5.95 -18.28
N SER A 128 1.02 6.32 -19.52
CA SER A 128 0.11 7.42 -19.86
C SER A 128 -1.13 6.96 -20.63
N ASP A 129 -1.31 5.64 -20.75
CA ASP A 129 -2.33 4.98 -21.57
C ASP A 129 -3.08 3.88 -20.81
N SER A 130 -3.32 4.14 -19.51
CA SER A 130 -4.05 3.24 -18.60
C SER A 130 -3.38 1.87 -18.43
N GLY A 131 -2.04 1.83 -18.43
CA GLY A 131 -1.28 0.61 -18.22
C GLY A 131 -1.06 -0.25 -19.46
N GLU A 132 -1.33 0.28 -20.67
CA GLU A 132 -1.04 -0.43 -21.92
C GLU A 132 0.45 -0.51 -22.19
N THR A 133 1.14 0.62 -22.05
CA THR A 133 2.60 0.68 -22.23
C THR A 133 3.29 1.39 -21.07
N TRP A 134 4.55 1.11 -20.86
CA TRP A 134 5.31 1.59 -19.72
C TRP A 134 6.62 2.23 -20.15
N LYS A 135 7.00 3.29 -19.44
CA LYS A 135 8.29 3.99 -19.59
C LYS A 135 9.05 3.99 -18.28
N SER A 136 10.35 3.76 -18.35
CA SER A 136 11.28 3.89 -17.24
C SER A 136 11.35 5.34 -16.77
N VAL A 137 11.30 5.59 -15.46
CA VAL A 137 11.50 6.91 -14.85
C VAL A 137 12.98 7.07 -14.54
N THR A 138 13.74 7.50 -15.54
CA THR A 138 15.21 7.56 -15.50
C THR A 138 15.75 8.37 -14.33
N GLY A 139 15.08 9.46 -13.93
CA GLY A 139 15.49 10.31 -12.81
C GLY A 139 15.67 9.54 -11.49
N LEU A 140 14.81 8.55 -11.21
CA LEU A 140 14.96 7.69 -10.04
C LEU A 140 15.72 6.40 -10.37
N ASN A 141 15.44 5.79 -11.52
CA ASN A 141 16.04 4.52 -11.91
C ASN A 141 17.55 4.59 -12.11
N HIS A 142 18.07 5.78 -12.42
CA HIS A 142 19.50 6.09 -12.49
C HIS A 142 19.94 7.14 -11.45
N HIS A 143 19.26 7.17 -10.30
CA HIS A 143 19.61 8.12 -9.23
C HIS A 143 21.08 7.96 -8.81
N PRO A 144 21.84 9.07 -8.58
CA PRO A 144 23.27 9.00 -8.24
C PRO A 144 23.59 8.14 -7.01
N THR A 145 22.67 8.05 -6.05
CA THR A 145 22.87 7.22 -4.84
C THR A 145 22.44 5.77 -5.02
N ARG A 146 21.97 5.35 -6.20
CA ARG A 146 21.44 4.00 -6.39
C ARG A 146 22.43 2.89 -6.02
N ALA A 147 23.72 3.09 -6.26
CA ALA A 147 24.77 2.13 -5.90
C ALA A 147 24.91 1.92 -4.38
N THR A 148 24.27 2.75 -3.57
CA THR A 148 24.27 2.65 -2.08
C THR A 148 22.93 2.14 -1.54
N TRP A 149 22.00 1.74 -2.39
CA TRP A 149 20.74 1.14 -1.95
C TRP A 149 20.96 -0.33 -1.66
N GLU A 150 20.47 -0.77 -0.53
CA GLU A 150 20.64 -2.15 -0.05
C GLU A 150 19.34 -2.93 -0.13
N GLU A 151 19.46 -4.24 -0.20
CA GLU A 151 18.31 -5.12 -0.12
C GLU A 151 17.78 -5.19 1.32
N GLY A 152 16.48 -5.00 1.48
CA GLY A 152 15.78 -5.41 2.69
C GLY A 152 15.52 -6.93 2.69
N GLY A 153 14.89 -7.47 3.73
CA GLY A 153 14.55 -8.90 3.82
C GLY A 153 13.61 -9.44 2.74
N GLY A 154 13.07 -8.57 1.89
CA GLY A 154 12.24 -8.92 0.71
C GLY A 154 12.94 -8.65 -0.63
N GLY A 155 14.16 -8.15 -0.61
CA GLY A 155 14.89 -7.67 -1.78
C GLY A 155 14.92 -6.14 -1.88
N LEU A 156 15.50 -5.62 -2.93
CA LEU A 156 15.51 -4.20 -3.25
C LEU A 156 14.19 -3.83 -3.92
N LEU A 157 13.27 -3.20 -3.18
CA LEU A 157 11.89 -2.99 -3.59
C LEU A 157 11.53 -1.51 -3.64
N LEU A 158 10.89 -1.06 -4.73
CA LEU A 158 10.12 0.17 -4.76
C LEU A 158 8.65 -0.18 -4.46
N HIS A 159 8.20 0.13 -3.27
CA HIS A 159 6.94 -0.36 -2.71
C HIS A 159 5.94 0.74 -2.34
N THR A 160 6.33 2.00 -2.37
CA THR A 160 5.43 3.13 -2.13
C THR A 160 5.61 4.16 -3.22
N ILE A 161 4.52 4.59 -3.81
CA ILE A 161 4.43 5.68 -4.79
C ILE A 161 3.28 6.56 -4.33
N LEU A 162 3.54 7.86 -4.11
CA LEU A 162 2.51 8.83 -3.76
C LEU A 162 2.56 9.99 -4.75
N ILE A 163 1.38 10.48 -5.11
CA ILE A 163 1.20 11.66 -5.95
C ILE A 163 0.46 12.70 -5.09
N ASP A 164 1.00 13.91 -5.01
CA ASP A 164 0.34 14.99 -4.28
C ASP A 164 -0.98 15.36 -4.99
N PRO A 165 -2.13 15.32 -4.30
CA PRO A 165 -3.43 15.56 -4.93
C PRO A 165 -3.64 17.02 -5.38
N GLU A 166 -2.85 17.97 -4.89
CA GLU A 166 -2.90 19.37 -5.28
C GLU A 166 -1.89 19.71 -6.38
N ASN A 167 -0.80 18.92 -6.52
CA ASN A 167 0.27 19.19 -7.47
C ASN A 167 0.72 17.92 -8.21
N PRO A 168 0.30 17.71 -9.47
CA PRO A 168 0.65 16.52 -10.26
C PRO A 168 2.16 16.34 -10.54
N ARG A 169 2.98 17.33 -10.24
CA ARG A 169 4.43 17.26 -10.42
C ARG A 169 5.17 16.85 -9.14
N LEU A 170 4.48 16.87 -7.99
CA LEU A 170 5.05 16.50 -6.71
C LEU A 170 4.78 15.02 -6.43
N LEU A 171 5.84 14.24 -6.41
CA LEU A 171 5.81 12.80 -6.31
C LEU A 171 6.70 12.33 -5.16
N TYR A 172 6.35 11.17 -4.59
CA TYR A 172 7.17 10.50 -3.59
C TYR A 172 7.34 9.03 -3.96
N ALA A 173 8.50 8.48 -3.65
CA ALA A 173 8.82 7.07 -3.81
C ALA A 173 9.61 6.56 -2.61
N CYS A 174 9.30 5.33 -2.14
CA CYS A 174 10.07 4.69 -1.09
C CYS A 174 10.65 3.37 -1.57
N VAL A 175 11.92 3.18 -1.21
CA VAL A 175 12.72 2.01 -1.54
C VAL A 175 13.15 1.31 -0.25
N SER A 176 12.94 0.00 -0.16
CA SER A 176 13.42 -0.82 0.96
C SER A 176 14.94 -0.77 1.02
N ALA A 177 15.45 -0.24 2.16
CA ALA A 177 16.85 0.08 2.45
C ALA A 177 17.52 1.06 1.47
N GLY A 178 16.69 1.82 0.70
CA GLY A 178 17.12 2.96 -0.11
C GLY A 178 16.60 4.29 0.40
N GLY A 179 15.54 4.27 1.24
CA GLY A 179 14.91 5.45 1.85
C GLY A 179 13.73 5.99 1.07
N ALA A 180 13.25 7.15 1.50
CA ALA A 180 12.21 7.94 0.85
C ALA A 180 12.81 9.04 -0.03
N PHE A 181 12.18 9.27 -1.17
CA PHE A 181 12.57 10.26 -2.17
C PHE A 181 11.38 11.13 -2.55
N ARG A 182 11.63 12.39 -2.86
CA ARG A 182 10.67 13.36 -3.38
C ARG A 182 11.14 13.94 -4.72
N SER A 183 10.24 14.03 -5.69
CA SER A 183 10.41 14.79 -6.92
C SER A 183 9.44 15.98 -6.92
N ALA A 184 9.90 17.17 -7.29
CA ALA A 184 9.08 18.36 -7.46
C ALA A 184 8.91 18.76 -8.96
N ASP A 185 9.44 17.95 -9.86
CA ASP A 185 9.55 18.23 -11.29
C ASP A 185 9.02 17.11 -12.20
N ASP A 186 7.99 16.38 -11.70
CA ASP A 186 7.33 15.31 -12.47
C ASP A 186 8.21 14.06 -12.70
N GLY A 187 9.09 13.75 -11.74
CA GLY A 187 9.95 12.56 -11.79
C GLY A 187 11.25 12.75 -12.58
N ILE A 188 11.56 13.98 -13.04
CA ILE A 188 12.81 14.26 -13.76
C ILE A 188 14.01 14.17 -12.82
N SER A 189 13.89 14.75 -11.63
CA SER A 189 14.90 14.62 -10.57
C SER A 189 14.28 14.23 -9.23
N TRP A 190 15.08 13.63 -8.36
CA TRP A 190 14.66 13.13 -7.07
C TRP A 190 15.64 13.51 -5.97
N GLN A 191 15.13 13.80 -4.79
CA GLN A 191 15.92 14.13 -3.61
C GLN A 191 15.55 13.20 -2.45
N PRO A 192 16.52 12.64 -1.71
CA PRO A 192 16.24 11.94 -0.46
C PRO A 192 15.59 12.87 0.56
N ILE A 193 14.55 12.39 1.25
CA ILE A 193 13.82 13.12 2.29
C ILE A 193 13.86 12.33 3.62
N ASN A 194 15.06 11.93 4.04
CA ASN A 194 15.28 11.05 5.19
C ASN A 194 15.92 11.78 6.38
N HIS A 195 15.79 13.09 6.48
CA HIS A 195 16.35 13.88 7.58
C HIS A 195 15.72 13.45 8.92
N GLU A 196 16.57 13.32 9.97
CA GLU A 196 16.15 12.98 11.33
C GLU A 196 15.57 11.57 11.52
N VAL A 197 15.40 10.81 10.44
CA VAL A 197 15.04 9.39 10.56
C VAL A 197 16.29 8.55 10.86
N PRO A 198 16.28 7.64 11.83
CA PRO A 198 17.43 6.82 12.18
C PRO A 198 17.94 6.00 10.99
N GLN A 199 19.25 5.86 10.93
CA GLN A 199 19.89 4.98 9.95
C GLN A 199 19.71 3.51 10.37
N TYR A 200 19.26 2.67 9.46
CA TYR A 200 19.12 1.23 9.69
C TYR A 200 20.45 0.49 9.48
N LEU A 201 21.18 0.85 8.44
CA LEU A 201 22.48 0.28 8.09
C LEU A 201 23.58 1.32 8.35
N LEU A 202 24.48 1.04 9.29
CA LEU A 202 25.40 2.05 9.88
C LEU A 202 26.56 2.44 8.95
N ASP A 203 27.04 1.55 8.08
CA ASP A 203 28.26 1.75 7.29
C ASP A 203 27.99 2.19 5.84
N ILE A 204 26.77 2.64 5.54
CA ILE A 204 26.33 3.03 4.23
C ILE A 204 25.96 4.51 4.20
N ASN A 205 25.72 5.07 3.01
CA ASN A 205 25.35 6.47 2.83
C ASN A 205 24.18 6.90 3.75
N PRO A 206 24.42 7.81 4.71
CA PRO A 206 23.39 8.19 5.71
C PRO A 206 22.14 8.82 5.08
N ALA A 207 22.20 9.35 3.86
CA ALA A 207 21.03 9.90 3.18
C ALA A 207 20.08 8.81 2.65
N THR A 208 20.55 7.58 2.42
CA THR A 208 19.78 6.51 1.75
C THR A 208 19.73 5.20 2.53
N ALA A 209 20.58 4.99 3.53
CA ALA A 209 20.58 3.77 4.35
C ALA A 209 19.39 3.71 5.32
N LYS A 210 18.17 3.91 4.81
CA LYS A 210 16.92 3.97 5.57
C LYS A 210 15.97 2.88 5.09
N CYS A 211 15.39 2.15 6.02
CA CYS A 211 14.45 1.08 5.72
C CYS A 211 13.00 1.55 5.96
N VAL A 212 12.46 2.29 5.00
CA VAL A 212 11.05 2.66 5.00
C VAL A 212 10.22 1.43 4.68
N HIS A 213 9.18 1.16 5.45
CA HIS A 213 8.25 0.06 5.19
C HIS A 213 6.99 0.51 4.47
N LYS A 214 6.42 1.65 4.85
CA LYS A 214 5.26 2.27 4.21
C LYS A 214 5.30 3.77 4.44
N MET A 215 4.93 4.55 3.46
CA MET A 215 4.66 5.98 3.62
C MET A 215 3.26 6.27 3.08
N ALA A 216 2.55 7.18 3.70
CA ALA A 216 1.25 7.66 3.26
C ALA A 216 1.19 9.18 3.34
N LEU A 217 0.49 9.76 2.36
CA LEU A 217 0.24 11.19 2.23
C LEU A 217 -1.24 11.41 2.52
N HIS A 218 -1.56 12.42 3.37
CA HIS A 218 -2.94 12.68 3.73
C HIS A 218 -3.70 13.36 2.58
N PRO A 219 -4.85 12.80 2.14
CA PRO A 219 -5.54 13.28 0.95
C PRO A 219 -6.10 14.71 1.09
N VAL A 220 -6.46 15.13 2.30
CA VAL A 220 -7.06 16.46 2.57
C VAL A 220 -6.01 17.50 3.00
N ARG A 221 -4.87 17.06 3.55
CA ARG A 221 -3.76 17.93 3.97
C ARG A 221 -2.44 17.36 3.46
N PRO A 222 -2.08 17.54 2.19
CA PRO A 222 -0.95 16.86 1.54
C PRO A 222 0.43 17.24 2.09
N ALA A 223 0.54 18.31 2.89
CA ALA A 223 1.76 18.59 3.62
C ALA A 223 2.06 17.58 4.72
N VAL A 224 1.04 16.84 5.20
CA VAL A 224 1.18 15.83 6.25
C VAL A 224 1.48 14.47 5.64
N LEU A 225 2.61 13.93 6.03
CA LEU A 225 3.07 12.59 5.69
C LEU A 225 3.25 11.77 6.97
N PHE A 226 2.97 10.49 6.86
CA PHE A 226 3.32 9.51 7.88
C PHE A 226 4.14 8.39 7.25
N GLN A 227 5.11 7.85 8.00
CA GLN A 227 5.82 6.66 7.58
C GLN A 227 5.98 5.64 8.70
N GLN A 228 5.72 4.38 8.40
CA GLN A 228 6.22 3.26 9.17
C GLN A 228 7.64 2.97 8.66
N HIS A 229 8.58 3.08 9.53
CA HIS A 229 9.98 2.77 9.29
C HIS A 229 10.40 1.53 10.09
N HIS A 230 11.55 0.94 9.78
CA HIS A 230 12.12 -0.17 10.54
C HIS A 230 12.28 0.17 12.05
N CYS A 231 12.60 1.41 12.35
CA CYS A 231 12.92 1.89 13.71
C CYS A 231 11.78 2.63 14.41
N GLY A 232 10.60 2.75 13.79
CA GLY A 232 9.48 3.48 14.40
C GLY A 232 8.46 3.99 13.41
N VAL A 233 7.53 4.79 13.92
CA VAL A 233 6.55 5.55 13.15
C VAL A 233 6.92 7.02 13.21
N TYR A 234 6.88 7.69 12.06
CA TYR A 234 7.30 9.09 11.93
C TYR A 234 6.22 9.92 11.25
N ARG A 235 6.11 11.20 11.63
CA ARG A 235 5.25 12.20 11.02
C ARG A 235 6.08 13.36 10.48
N SER A 236 5.67 13.88 9.34
CA SER A 236 6.13 15.15 8.77
C SER A 236 4.92 16.05 8.52
N ASP A 237 5.06 17.34 8.83
CA ASP A 237 4.04 18.37 8.54
C ASP A 237 4.49 19.33 7.41
N ASP A 238 5.63 19.06 6.78
CA ASP A 238 6.32 19.92 5.81
C ASP A 238 6.72 19.17 4.52
N ARG A 239 5.89 18.23 4.08
CA ARG A 239 6.14 17.42 2.87
C ARG A 239 7.40 16.55 2.91
N GLY A 240 7.85 16.16 4.10
CA GLY A 240 9.00 15.28 4.31
C GLY A 240 10.34 16.01 4.48
N ASP A 241 10.35 17.34 4.64
CA ASP A 241 11.58 18.07 4.93
C ASP A 241 12.12 17.75 6.33
N THR A 242 11.21 17.60 7.32
CA THR A 242 11.55 17.13 8.67
C THR A 242 10.63 16.00 9.13
N TRP A 243 11.13 15.14 10.02
CA TRP A 243 10.38 14.00 10.54
C TRP A 243 10.46 13.95 12.07
N VAL A 244 9.32 13.76 12.71
CA VAL A 244 9.21 13.59 14.17
C VAL A 244 8.85 12.14 14.47
N ASP A 245 9.57 11.53 15.40
CA ASP A 245 9.26 10.19 15.94
C ASP A 245 7.98 10.26 16.80
N ILE A 246 6.98 9.50 16.41
CA ILE A 246 5.67 9.42 17.06
C ILE A 246 5.38 8.00 17.61
N SER A 247 6.41 7.20 17.83
CA SER A 247 6.26 5.79 18.24
C SER A 247 5.91 5.58 19.70
N ASP A 248 6.00 6.62 20.54
CA ASP A 248 5.75 6.52 21.97
C ASP A 248 4.33 6.03 22.28
N GLY A 249 4.22 5.01 23.15
CA GLY A 249 2.94 4.38 23.49
C GLY A 249 2.55 3.18 22.62
N LEU A 250 3.28 2.90 21.54
CA LEU A 250 3.13 1.64 20.78
C LEU A 250 3.81 0.47 21.50
N PRO A 251 3.28 -0.77 21.37
CA PRO A 251 3.86 -1.96 22.02
C PRO A 251 5.20 -2.37 21.39
N SER A 252 5.48 -1.92 20.17
CA SER A 252 6.77 -2.06 19.50
C SER A 252 6.92 -0.99 18.43
N ARG A 253 8.16 -0.71 18.05
CA ARG A 253 8.50 0.27 17.02
C ARG A 253 8.47 -0.31 15.60
N PHE A 254 8.52 -1.63 15.47
CA PHE A 254 8.58 -2.33 14.21
C PHE A 254 7.17 -2.68 13.70
N GLY A 255 6.92 -2.48 12.43
CA GLY A 255 5.68 -2.83 11.74
C GLY A 255 5.81 -2.66 10.23
N PHE A 256 4.79 -3.04 9.49
CA PHE A 256 4.77 -2.87 8.05
C PHE A 256 3.63 -1.96 7.56
N PRO A 257 2.35 -2.24 7.87
CA PRO A 257 1.25 -1.49 7.30
C PRO A 257 1.03 -0.16 8.04
N LEU A 258 0.62 0.82 7.28
CA LEU A 258 0.17 2.11 7.75
C LEU A 258 -0.97 2.58 6.85
N ALA A 259 -2.04 3.11 7.44
CA ALA A 259 -3.15 3.71 6.72
C ALA A 259 -3.61 5.00 7.41
N LEU A 260 -4.16 5.94 6.64
CA LEU A 260 -4.65 7.21 7.13
C LEU A 260 -6.18 7.24 7.08
N HIS A 261 -6.78 7.96 8.03
CA HIS A 261 -8.20 8.25 7.99
C HIS A 261 -8.49 9.22 6.82
N PRO A 262 -9.51 8.99 5.98
CA PRO A 262 -9.70 9.77 4.77
C PRO A 262 -10.10 11.23 5.01
N HIS A 263 -10.69 11.53 6.16
CA HIS A 263 -11.27 12.84 6.46
C HIS A 263 -10.56 13.57 7.61
N ASP A 264 -9.79 12.87 8.45
CA ASP A 264 -9.11 13.44 9.62
C ASP A 264 -7.59 13.29 9.49
N PRO A 265 -6.85 14.38 9.25
CA PRO A 265 -5.40 14.35 9.01
C PRO A 265 -4.56 13.97 10.24
N ASP A 266 -5.14 13.94 11.41
CA ASP A 266 -4.46 13.56 12.64
C ASP A 266 -4.75 12.10 13.06
N THR A 267 -5.62 11.40 12.31
CA THR A 267 -5.92 9.98 12.56
C THR A 267 -5.13 9.05 11.65
N VAL A 268 -4.30 8.21 12.27
CA VAL A 268 -3.43 7.23 11.62
C VAL A 268 -3.56 5.84 12.27
N TYR A 269 -3.48 4.80 11.45
CA TYR A 269 -3.56 3.39 11.85
C TYR A 269 -2.26 2.66 11.51
N VAL A 270 -1.75 1.83 12.44
CA VAL A 270 -0.58 0.96 12.25
C VAL A 270 -0.82 -0.42 12.86
N VAL A 271 -0.03 -1.41 12.43
CA VAL A 271 0.00 -2.74 13.05
C VAL A 271 1.42 -3.07 13.47
N PRO A 272 1.77 -2.87 14.74
CA PRO A 272 3.06 -3.23 15.28
C PRO A 272 3.31 -4.75 15.24
N HIS A 273 4.56 -5.13 15.00
CA HIS A 273 5.07 -6.50 15.14
C HIS A 273 6.22 -6.51 16.14
N VAL A 274 6.52 -7.66 16.74
CA VAL A 274 7.55 -7.78 17.80
C VAL A 274 8.92 -7.22 17.36
N SER A 275 9.40 -7.64 16.18
CA SER A 275 10.69 -7.20 15.63
C SER A 275 10.84 -7.61 14.16
N ASP A 276 11.94 -7.20 13.55
CA ASP A 276 12.37 -7.61 12.20
C ASP A 276 12.64 -9.12 12.07
N ARG A 277 13.06 -9.75 13.15
CA ARG A 277 13.31 -11.20 13.19
C ARG A 277 12.08 -12.01 13.56
N GLN A 278 11.21 -11.43 14.38
CA GLN A 278 9.97 -12.05 14.84
C GLN A 278 8.77 -11.23 14.37
N ARG A 279 8.45 -11.36 13.10
CA ARG A 279 7.45 -10.56 12.39
C ARG A 279 6.02 -10.99 12.70
N VAL A 280 5.67 -11.10 13.96
CA VAL A 280 4.34 -11.45 14.44
C VAL A 280 3.80 -10.37 15.37
N VAL A 281 2.48 -10.35 15.56
CA VAL A 281 1.83 -9.40 16.48
C VAL A 281 2.35 -9.60 17.93
N PRO A 282 2.50 -8.53 18.71
CA PRO A 282 2.99 -8.60 20.08
C PRO A 282 2.08 -9.48 20.94
N GLU A 283 2.70 -10.28 21.85
CA GLU A 283 2.02 -11.15 22.81
C GLU A 283 1.00 -12.14 22.23
N GLY A 284 1.05 -12.37 20.90
CA GLY A 284 0.04 -13.19 20.21
C GLY A 284 -1.35 -12.56 20.18
N ARG A 285 -1.47 -11.26 20.40
CA ARG A 285 -2.74 -10.53 20.39
C ARG A 285 -2.82 -9.60 19.18
N MET A 286 -3.77 -9.86 18.30
CA MET A 286 -3.99 -8.98 17.17
C MET A 286 -4.66 -7.69 17.62
N ALA A 287 -4.05 -6.55 17.33
CA ALA A 287 -4.62 -5.23 17.51
C ALA A 287 -4.15 -4.29 16.39
N ILE A 288 -5.08 -3.46 15.94
CA ILE A 288 -4.74 -2.31 15.11
C ILE A 288 -4.59 -1.12 16.06
N TRP A 289 -3.48 -0.40 15.94
CA TRP A 289 -3.21 0.75 16.79
C TRP A 289 -3.57 2.03 16.05
N ARG A 290 -4.38 2.86 16.70
CA ARG A 290 -4.85 4.13 16.17
C ARG A 290 -4.36 5.30 17.01
N SER A 291 -3.91 6.36 16.37
CA SER A 291 -3.82 7.69 16.98
C SER A 291 -4.87 8.61 16.32
N ARG A 292 -5.48 9.49 17.10
CA ARG A 292 -6.40 10.55 16.64
C ARG A 292 -5.84 11.95 16.83
N ASN A 293 -4.57 12.06 17.22
CA ASN A 293 -3.89 13.32 17.53
C ASN A 293 -2.47 13.33 16.97
N GLY A 294 -2.30 12.78 15.77
CA GLY A 294 -1.05 12.87 15.03
C GLY A 294 0.09 12.04 15.59
N GLY A 295 -0.20 11.05 16.44
CA GLY A 295 0.79 10.19 17.05
C GLY A 295 1.16 10.53 18.50
N GLU A 296 0.54 11.56 19.12
CA GLU A 296 0.81 11.90 20.53
C GLU A 296 0.29 10.84 21.50
N ARG A 297 -0.78 10.13 21.11
CA ARG A 297 -1.36 9.01 21.89
C ARG A 297 -1.82 7.90 20.97
N TRP A 298 -1.61 6.67 21.42
CA TRP A 298 -2.02 5.48 20.71
C TRP A 298 -3.01 4.65 21.54
N GLU A 299 -4.01 4.09 20.88
CA GLU A 299 -4.97 3.13 21.44
C GLU A 299 -4.96 1.83 20.64
N GLY A 300 -4.95 0.70 21.33
CA GLY A 300 -5.04 -0.62 20.70
C GLY A 300 -6.49 -1.04 20.50
N LEU A 301 -6.88 -1.28 19.27
CA LEU A 301 -8.22 -1.66 18.84
C LEU A 301 -8.26 -3.16 18.56
N SER A 302 -8.81 -3.97 19.47
CA SER A 302 -8.78 -5.43 19.39
C SER A 302 -10.14 -6.10 19.57
N THR A 303 -11.21 -5.36 19.85
CA THR A 303 -12.54 -5.94 20.10
C THR A 303 -13.07 -6.68 18.88
N GLY A 304 -13.13 -8.02 18.94
CA GLY A 304 -13.52 -8.89 17.82
C GLY A 304 -12.36 -9.45 16.99
N LEU A 305 -11.10 -9.02 17.25
CA LEU A 305 -9.91 -9.64 16.68
C LEU A 305 -9.44 -10.84 17.51
N PRO A 306 -8.71 -11.78 16.91
CA PRO A 306 -8.30 -12.99 17.59
C PRO A 306 -7.19 -12.75 18.60
N ASP A 307 -7.30 -13.41 19.74
CA ASP A 307 -6.24 -13.63 20.71
C ASP A 307 -5.51 -14.94 20.44
N ASN A 308 -4.32 -15.10 21.01
CA ASN A 308 -3.49 -16.29 20.92
C ASN A 308 -3.17 -16.67 19.46
N THR A 309 -2.75 -15.69 18.69
CA THR A 309 -2.46 -15.80 17.26
C THR A 309 -1.06 -15.29 16.92
N TRP A 310 -0.39 -15.96 15.97
CA TRP A 310 0.99 -15.67 15.56
C TRP A 310 1.02 -15.34 14.06
N LEU A 311 0.46 -14.21 13.72
CA LEU A 311 0.29 -13.75 12.34
C LEU A 311 1.10 -12.48 12.04
N THR A 312 1.28 -12.23 10.77
CA THR A 312 1.90 -11.01 10.22
C THR A 312 0.88 -10.27 9.37
N CYS A 313 0.80 -8.95 9.53
CA CYS A 313 0.15 -8.07 8.57
C CYS A 313 1.22 -7.46 7.65
N LEU A 314 1.08 -7.68 6.34
CA LEU A 314 2.05 -7.22 5.37
C LEU A 314 1.87 -5.72 5.05
N ARG A 315 2.83 -5.11 4.36
CA ARG A 315 2.90 -3.68 4.05
C ARG A 315 1.63 -3.12 3.44
N GLU A 316 1.06 -3.82 2.46
CA GLU A 316 -0.13 -3.39 1.73
C GLU A 316 -1.43 -4.00 2.28
N SER A 317 -1.42 -4.64 3.47
CA SER A 317 -2.58 -5.37 3.98
C SER A 317 -3.50 -4.58 4.92
N LEU A 318 -3.37 -3.27 5.00
CA LEU A 318 -4.23 -2.37 5.78
C LEU A 318 -4.78 -1.28 4.88
N ALA A 319 -6.11 -1.09 4.89
CA ALA A 319 -6.80 -0.08 4.09
C ALA A 319 -7.92 0.58 4.88
N VAL A 320 -8.32 1.78 4.44
CA VAL A 320 -9.45 2.55 4.99
C VAL A 320 -10.31 3.02 3.82
N ASP A 321 -11.64 2.86 3.91
CA ASP A 321 -12.57 3.40 2.92
C ASP A 321 -12.94 4.86 3.20
N SER A 322 -13.60 5.51 2.24
CA SER A 322 -14.03 6.91 2.33
C SER A 322 -15.44 7.11 2.90
N CYS A 323 -16.04 6.12 3.53
CA CYS A 323 -17.32 6.26 4.20
C CYS A 323 -17.21 7.12 5.48
N ASP A 324 -18.36 7.49 6.05
CA ASP A 324 -18.47 8.14 7.35
C ASP A 324 -19.54 7.38 8.15
N PRO A 325 -19.16 6.72 9.28
CA PRO A 325 -17.79 6.50 9.76
C PRO A 325 -16.95 5.64 8.79
N ALA A 326 -15.63 5.88 8.79
CA ALA A 326 -14.72 5.18 7.90
C ALA A 326 -14.61 3.69 8.23
N GLY A 327 -14.61 2.84 7.22
CA GLY A 327 -14.32 1.42 7.35
C GLY A 327 -12.83 1.15 7.35
N VAL A 328 -12.37 0.26 8.23
CA VAL A 328 -10.98 -0.18 8.30
C VAL A 328 -10.90 -1.66 7.99
N TYR A 329 -9.95 -2.06 7.15
CA TYR A 329 -9.81 -3.42 6.64
C TYR A 329 -8.38 -3.90 6.83
N VAL A 330 -8.19 -5.12 7.34
CA VAL A 330 -6.86 -5.69 7.55
C VAL A 330 -6.80 -7.14 7.13
N GLY A 331 -5.78 -7.47 6.35
CA GLY A 331 -5.49 -8.83 5.89
C GLY A 331 -4.27 -9.42 6.59
N THR A 332 -4.23 -10.75 6.72
CA THR A 332 -3.15 -11.47 7.40
C THR A 332 -2.44 -12.45 6.47
N ASN A 333 -1.17 -12.72 6.75
CA ASN A 333 -0.41 -13.74 6.03
C ASN A 333 -0.95 -15.16 6.24
N THR A 334 -1.83 -15.36 7.20
CA THR A 334 -2.51 -16.62 7.52
C THR A 334 -3.88 -16.77 6.84
N GLY A 335 -4.28 -15.78 6.01
CA GLY A 335 -5.45 -15.90 5.14
C GLY A 335 -6.76 -15.36 5.72
N GLN A 336 -6.73 -14.61 6.81
CA GLN A 336 -7.90 -13.92 7.33
C GLN A 336 -7.96 -12.48 6.81
N VAL A 337 -9.18 -11.98 6.62
CA VAL A 337 -9.46 -10.56 6.41
C VAL A 337 -10.50 -10.13 7.43
N PHE A 338 -10.16 -9.12 8.23
CA PHE A 338 -11.06 -8.50 9.18
C PHE A 338 -11.45 -7.10 8.70
N TYR A 339 -12.64 -6.66 9.11
CA TYR A 339 -13.11 -5.30 8.82
C TYR A 339 -13.79 -4.69 10.03
N SER A 340 -13.76 -3.38 10.10
CA SER A 340 -14.51 -2.57 11.05
C SER A 340 -15.34 -1.53 10.29
N ARG A 341 -16.57 -1.29 10.73
CA ARG A 341 -17.47 -0.26 10.16
C ARG A 341 -17.49 1.02 10.97
N ASP A 342 -16.77 1.06 12.08
CA ASP A 342 -16.78 2.09 13.11
C ASP A 342 -15.35 2.51 13.50
N GLU A 343 -14.49 2.69 12.48
CA GLU A 343 -13.13 3.20 12.62
C GLU A 343 -12.24 2.36 13.54
N GLY A 344 -12.52 1.05 13.64
CA GLY A 344 -11.74 0.09 14.42
C GLY A 344 -12.29 -0.20 15.82
N ALA A 345 -13.43 0.38 16.21
CA ALA A 345 -13.99 0.12 17.55
C ALA A 345 -14.46 -1.34 17.72
N HIS A 346 -15.03 -1.92 16.66
CA HIS A 346 -15.42 -3.33 16.62
C HIS A 346 -15.01 -3.96 15.30
N TRP A 347 -14.49 -5.20 15.38
CA TRP A 347 -14.01 -5.95 14.23
C TRP A 347 -14.86 -7.17 13.96
N GLU A 348 -15.11 -7.44 12.69
CA GLU A 348 -15.81 -8.60 12.19
C GLU A 348 -14.90 -9.35 11.18
N LEU A 349 -15.07 -10.67 11.11
CA LEU A 349 -14.36 -11.48 10.12
C LEU A 349 -15.06 -11.34 8.76
N LEU A 350 -14.36 -10.81 7.76
CA LEU A 350 -14.86 -10.74 6.38
C LEU A 350 -14.64 -12.05 5.62
N ALA A 351 -13.48 -12.63 5.78
CA ALA A 351 -13.12 -13.89 5.15
C ALA A 351 -12.05 -14.65 5.94
N ASP A 352 -12.10 -15.97 5.88
CA ASP A 352 -11.13 -16.89 6.47
C ASP A 352 -10.68 -17.93 5.46
N TYR A 353 -9.55 -18.58 5.75
CA TYR A 353 -8.94 -19.62 4.92
C TYR A 353 -8.63 -19.18 3.48
N LEU A 354 -8.41 -17.89 3.24
CA LEU A 354 -7.87 -17.44 1.97
C LEU A 354 -6.38 -17.87 1.86
N PRO A 355 -5.81 -17.90 0.64
CA PRO A 355 -4.36 -17.92 0.51
C PRO A 355 -3.76 -16.69 1.21
N ALA A 356 -2.48 -16.76 1.60
CA ALA A 356 -1.82 -15.65 2.30
C ALA A 356 -2.14 -14.30 1.67
N VAL A 357 -2.70 -13.37 2.45
CA VAL A 357 -3.07 -12.04 1.98
C VAL A 357 -1.80 -11.21 1.82
N MET A 358 -1.62 -10.64 0.64
CA MET A 358 -0.48 -9.80 0.27
C MET A 358 -0.84 -8.31 0.33
N SER A 359 -2.08 -7.97 -0.05
CA SER A 359 -2.58 -6.60 -0.09
C SER A 359 -4.09 -6.52 0.16
N VAL A 360 -4.51 -5.40 0.71
CA VAL A 360 -5.91 -4.99 0.84
C VAL A 360 -6.02 -3.55 0.35
N ASN A 361 -6.99 -3.28 -0.48
CA ASN A 361 -7.38 -1.93 -0.89
C ASN A 361 -8.89 -1.78 -0.70
N ALA A 362 -9.34 -0.60 -0.33
CA ALA A 362 -10.75 -0.31 -0.13
C ALA A 362 -11.11 0.99 -0.87
N ALA A 363 -12.23 0.98 -1.57
CA ALA A 363 -12.70 2.13 -2.32
C ALA A 363 -14.22 2.18 -2.34
N ARG A 364 -14.79 3.33 -2.66
CA ARG A 364 -16.19 3.48 -3.02
C ARG A 364 -16.30 3.53 -4.54
N MET A 365 -17.13 2.65 -5.09
CA MET A 365 -17.31 2.56 -6.55
C MET A 365 -17.89 3.86 -7.11
N VAL A 366 -17.20 4.41 -8.10
CA VAL A 366 -17.68 5.54 -8.92
C VAL A 366 -18.42 5.03 -10.15
N GLY A 367 -19.29 5.85 -10.72
CA GLY A 367 -20.07 5.52 -11.92
C GLY A 367 -19.39 5.95 -13.19
#